data_4bf0430af9cbf54fc0238d538f7edeb5
#
_entry.id   4bf0430af9cbf54fc0238d538f7edeb5
#
_cell.length_a   1.000
_cell.length_b   1.000
_cell.length_c   1.000
_cell.angle_alpha   90.00
_cell.angle_beta   90.00
_cell.angle_gamma   90.00
#
_symmetry.space_group_name_H-M   'P 1'
#
loop_
_entity.id
_entity.type
_entity.pdbx_description
1 polymer ?
#
loop_
_entity_poly.entity_id
_entity_poly.type
_entity_poly.pdbx_seq_one_letter_code
_entity_poly.pdbx_strand_id
1 'polypeptide(L)'
;MKKIRVLIAILGLDQHEVGAIAVSRALVDAGMEVIYAGRFNLPPMIVTTALQESVDVIGISCGSWEYLHYVPELMELLKENEIEMQIIVGGPIITPGDERALKEMGVAAVFGPSSTTGAIIEEVSKLVVDQER
;
A
#
# COMPACT_ATOMS: atom_id res chain seq x y z
N MET A 1 0.58 -22.69 7.15
CA MET A 1 -0.07 -21.54 6.48
C MET A 1 0.98 -20.57 5.96
N LYS A 2 0.77 -20.11 4.75
CA LYS A 2 1.64 -19.13 4.13
C LYS A 2 1.51 -17.79 4.84
N LYS A 3 2.61 -17.14 5.16
CA LYS A 3 2.60 -15.79 5.71
C LYS A 3 2.18 -14.78 4.65
N ILE A 4 1.44 -13.77 5.08
CA ILE A 4 1.07 -12.65 4.22
C ILE A 4 2.32 -11.80 4.00
N ARG A 5 2.62 -11.49 2.73
CA ARG A 5 3.77 -10.66 2.36
C ARG A 5 3.27 -9.30 1.88
N VAL A 6 3.75 -8.25 2.51
CA VAL A 6 3.33 -6.88 2.22
C VAL A 6 4.54 -6.03 1.81
N LEU A 7 4.42 -5.35 0.68
CA LEU A 7 5.39 -4.33 0.29
C LEU A 7 4.94 -2.99 0.83
N ILE A 8 5.80 -2.30 1.57
CA ILE A 8 5.53 -0.94 2.03
C ILE A 8 6.50 -0.01 1.31
N ALA A 9 5.98 0.93 0.55
CA ALA A 9 6.76 1.87 -0.23
C ALA A 9 6.29 3.31 0.01
N ILE A 10 7.23 4.22 0.14
CA ILE A 10 6.95 5.65 0.25
C ILE A 10 7.06 6.25 -1.15
N LEU A 11 5.99 6.91 -1.55
CA LEU A 11 5.78 7.33 -2.93
C LEU A 11 6.49 8.63 -3.27
N GLY A 12 7.10 8.67 -4.45
CA GLY A 12 7.64 9.88 -5.05
C GLY A 12 8.77 10.50 -4.24
N LEU A 13 8.68 11.79 -4.01
CA LEU A 13 9.68 12.56 -3.28
C LEU A 13 9.34 12.75 -1.80
N ASP A 14 8.29 12.11 -1.32
CA ASP A 14 7.88 12.19 0.07
C ASP A 14 8.98 11.62 0.98
N GLN A 15 9.29 12.34 2.05
CA GLN A 15 10.31 11.97 3.01
C GLN A 15 9.74 11.53 4.37
N HIS A 16 8.42 11.41 4.49
CA HIS A 16 7.75 11.09 5.75
C HIS A 16 7.76 9.58 6.02
N GLU A 17 8.77 9.11 6.74
CA GLU A 17 8.94 7.69 7.01
C GLU A 17 8.31 7.17 8.32
N VAL A 18 8.03 8.06 9.28
CA VAL A 18 7.61 7.62 10.62
C VAL A 18 6.37 6.73 10.56
N GLY A 19 5.37 7.12 9.80
CA GLY A 19 4.14 6.34 9.65
C GLY A 19 4.37 5.01 8.95
N ALA A 20 5.17 5.01 7.89
CA ALA A 20 5.48 3.79 7.13
C ALA A 20 6.25 2.79 8.00
N ILE A 21 7.22 3.27 8.79
CA ILE A 21 8.01 2.42 9.69
C ILE A 21 7.11 1.84 10.78
N ALA A 22 6.23 2.65 11.36
CA ALA A 22 5.30 2.20 12.40
C ALA A 22 4.34 1.11 11.88
N VAL A 23 3.78 1.31 10.70
CA VAL A 23 2.90 0.33 10.07
C VAL A 23 3.66 -0.95 9.75
N SER A 24 4.87 -0.84 9.19
CA SER A 24 5.70 -2.00 8.87
C SER A 24 5.98 -2.84 10.10
N ARG A 25 6.35 -2.19 11.21
CA ARG A 25 6.61 -2.88 12.48
C ARG A 25 5.35 -3.57 13.01
N ALA A 26 4.20 -2.90 12.94
CA ALA A 26 2.94 -3.48 13.40
C ALA A 26 2.57 -4.72 12.60
N LEU A 27 2.76 -4.70 11.28
CA LEU A 27 2.48 -5.84 10.42
C LEU A 27 3.42 -7.01 10.73
N VAL A 28 4.71 -6.75 10.95
CA VAL A 28 5.68 -7.78 11.34
C VAL A 28 5.28 -8.40 12.69
N ASP A 29 4.92 -7.57 13.65
CA ASP A 29 4.50 -8.05 14.98
C ASP A 29 3.21 -8.89 14.90
N ALA A 30 2.40 -8.67 13.88
CA ALA A 30 1.19 -9.46 13.63
C ALA A 30 1.46 -10.76 12.86
N GLY A 31 2.72 -11.07 12.56
CA GLY A 31 3.12 -12.31 11.92
C GLY A 31 3.25 -12.24 10.40
N MET A 32 3.19 -11.06 9.83
CA MET A 32 3.35 -10.87 8.38
C MET A 32 4.82 -10.65 8.00
N GLU A 33 5.15 -10.92 6.75
CA GLU A 33 6.45 -10.56 6.19
C GLU A 33 6.32 -9.21 5.51
N VAL A 34 7.21 -8.29 5.81
CA VAL A 34 7.19 -6.94 5.22
C VAL A 34 8.46 -6.72 4.43
N ILE A 35 8.29 -6.31 3.19
CA ILE A 35 9.39 -5.81 2.36
C ILE A 35 9.28 -4.29 2.41
N TYR A 36 10.20 -3.64 3.11
CA TYR A 36 10.19 -2.20 3.26
C TYR A 36 11.07 -1.57 2.20
N ALA A 37 10.47 -0.93 1.22
CA ALA A 37 11.19 -0.32 0.09
C ALA A 37 11.71 1.09 0.39
N GLY A 38 11.31 1.68 1.53
CA GLY A 38 11.79 2.99 1.91
C GLY A 38 11.23 4.12 1.07
N ARG A 39 12.02 5.18 0.91
CA ARG A 39 11.64 6.42 0.23
C ARG A 39 11.94 6.40 -1.27
N PHE A 40 11.38 7.35 -2.00
CA PHE A 40 11.68 7.65 -3.41
C PHE A 40 11.25 6.57 -4.39
N ASN A 41 10.10 5.95 -4.14
CA ASN A 41 9.56 4.94 -5.03
C ASN A 41 8.62 5.55 -6.07
N LEU A 42 8.88 5.24 -7.33
CA LEU A 42 7.98 5.57 -8.43
C LEU A 42 7.21 4.32 -8.85
N PRO A 43 6.04 4.47 -9.50
CA PRO A 43 5.21 3.31 -9.87
C PRO A 43 5.94 2.17 -10.57
N PRO A 44 6.82 2.38 -11.57
CA PRO A 44 7.53 1.27 -12.19
C PRO A 44 8.42 0.49 -11.22
N MET A 45 9.07 1.19 -10.29
CA MET A 45 9.91 0.56 -9.26
C MET A 45 9.08 -0.28 -8.30
N ILE A 46 7.91 0.22 -7.94
CA ILE A 46 6.98 -0.48 -7.03
C ILE A 46 6.51 -1.78 -7.66
N VAL A 47 6.11 -1.73 -8.93
CA VAL A 47 5.66 -2.92 -9.66
C VAL A 47 6.78 -3.96 -9.75
N THR A 48 8.00 -3.52 -10.10
CA THR A 48 9.15 -4.41 -10.21
C THR A 48 9.46 -5.10 -8.88
N THR A 49 9.49 -4.34 -7.79
CA THR A 49 9.77 -4.88 -6.45
C THR A 49 8.66 -5.86 -6.03
N ALA A 50 7.41 -5.52 -6.28
CA ALA A 50 6.28 -6.36 -5.93
C ALA A 50 6.34 -7.73 -6.62
N LEU A 51 6.71 -7.73 -7.90
CA LEU A 51 6.85 -8.97 -8.67
C LEU A 51 8.05 -9.79 -8.21
N GLN A 52 9.20 -9.16 -8.01
CA GLN A 52 10.41 -9.85 -7.56
C GLN A 52 10.24 -10.49 -6.20
N GLU A 53 9.53 -9.81 -5.30
CA GLU A 53 9.33 -10.28 -3.94
C GLU A 53 8.06 -11.11 -3.74
N SER A 54 7.28 -11.29 -4.80
CA SER A 54 6.04 -12.08 -4.76
C SER A 54 5.11 -11.66 -3.61
N VAL A 55 4.85 -10.36 -3.49
CA VAL A 55 4.02 -9.85 -2.41
C VAL A 55 2.53 -10.08 -2.67
N ASP A 56 1.76 -10.12 -1.59
CA ASP A 56 0.30 -10.27 -1.66
C ASP A 56 -0.40 -8.92 -1.71
N VAL A 57 0.18 -7.90 -1.06
CA VAL A 57 -0.40 -6.57 -0.95
C VAL A 57 0.70 -5.52 -1.13
N ILE A 58 0.37 -4.46 -1.86
CA ILE A 58 1.23 -3.27 -1.96
C ILE A 58 0.63 -2.18 -1.08
N GLY A 59 1.39 -1.72 -0.09
CA GLY A 59 1.01 -0.60 0.77
C GLY A 59 1.79 0.64 0.37
N ILE A 60 1.08 1.68 -0.02
CA ILE A 60 1.66 2.98 -0.38
C ILE A 60 1.51 3.92 0.80
N SER A 61 2.63 4.47 1.25
CA SER A 61 2.63 5.52 2.27
C SER A 61 2.97 6.85 1.60
N CYS A 62 2.17 7.87 1.86
CA CYS A 62 2.42 9.18 1.28
C CYS A 62 1.92 10.28 2.19
N GLY A 63 2.82 11.18 2.58
CA GLY A 63 2.51 12.35 3.42
C GLY A 63 2.26 13.63 2.61
N SER A 64 2.18 13.54 1.30
CA SER A 64 1.93 14.66 0.39
C SER A 64 0.87 14.27 -0.63
N TRP A 65 0.46 15.23 -1.48
CA TRP A 65 -0.58 14.98 -2.49
C TRP A 65 -0.08 14.17 -3.70
N GLU A 66 1.16 13.71 -3.70
CA GLU A 66 1.72 12.94 -4.81
C GLU A 66 0.92 11.66 -5.10
N TYR A 67 0.21 11.13 -4.11
CA TYR A 67 -0.62 9.93 -4.32
C TYR A 67 -1.70 10.14 -5.38
N LEU A 68 -2.23 11.35 -5.52
CA LEU A 68 -3.24 11.64 -6.54
C LEU A 68 -2.64 11.65 -7.96
N HIS A 69 -1.34 11.86 -8.05
CA HIS A 69 -0.63 11.85 -9.32
C HIS A 69 -0.10 10.45 -9.67
N TYR A 70 0.50 9.77 -8.71
CA TYR A 70 1.19 8.50 -8.98
C TYR A 70 0.33 7.24 -8.82
N VAL A 71 -0.70 7.26 -7.99
CA VAL A 71 -1.56 6.08 -7.84
C VAL A 71 -2.27 5.72 -9.14
N PRO A 72 -2.82 6.68 -9.91
CA PRO A 72 -3.37 6.35 -11.24
C PRO A 72 -2.36 5.67 -12.15
N GLU A 73 -1.11 6.14 -12.15
CA GLU A 73 -0.03 5.55 -12.95
C GLU A 73 0.26 4.11 -12.49
N LEU A 74 0.32 3.89 -11.18
CA LEU A 74 0.53 2.56 -10.62
C LEU A 74 -0.59 1.60 -11.04
N MET A 75 -1.83 2.02 -10.91
CA MET A 75 -2.99 1.21 -11.27
C MET A 75 -2.99 0.87 -12.77
N GLU A 76 -2.61 1.83 -13.60
CA GLU A 76 -2.50 1.62 -15.05
C GLU A 76 -1.42 0.62 -15.40
N LEU A 77 -0.24 0.71 -14.75
CA LEU A 77 0.86 -0.24 -14.95
C LEU A 77 0.47 -1.66 -14.56
N LEU A 78 -0.26 -1.81 -13.45
CA LEU A 78 -0.74 -3.12 -13.02
C LEU A 78 -1.70 -3.70 -14.05
N LYS A 79 -2.61 -2.89 -14.56
CA LYS A 79 -3.59 -3.30 -15.56
C LYS A 79 -2.92 -3.69 -16.87
N GLU A 80 -1.99 -2.87 -17.37
CA GLU A 80 -1.26 -3.13 -18.61
C GLU A 80 -0.46 -4.42 -18.57
N ASN A 81 0.06 -4.78 -17.40
CA ASN A 81 0.86 -5.99 -17.20
C ASN A 81 0.02 -7.19 -16.73
N GLU A 82 -1.29 -7.02 -16.70
CA GLU A 82 -2.24 -8.07 -16.28
C GLU A 82 -1.95 -8.60 -14.87
N ILE A 83 -1.56 -7.69 -13.98
CA ILE A 83 -1.24 -8.02 -12.58
C ILE A 83 -2.46 -7.68 -11.71
N GLU A 84 -3.01 -8.71 -11.05
CA GLU A 84 -4.05 -8.54 -10.06
C GLU A 84 -3.42 -8.52 -8.67
N MET A 85 -3.39 -7.34 -8.06
CA MET A 85 -2.77 -7.18 -6.76
C MET A 85 -3.54 -6.15 -5.94
N GLN A 86 -3.68 -6.41 -4.64
CA GLN A 86 -4.37 -5.49 -3.75
C GLN A 86 -3.46 -4.32 -3.41
N ILE A 87 -3.99 -3.11 -3.57
CA ILE A 87 -3.27 -1.88 -3.26
C ILE A 87 -3.97 -1.19 -2.10
N ILE A 88 -3.22 -0.84 -1.07
CA ILE A 88 -3.71 0.00 0.02
C ILE A 88 -2.89 1.28 0.06
N VAL A 89 -3.51 2.38 0.43
CA VAL A 89 -2.87 3.69 0.51
C VAL A 89 -3.13 4.30 1.87
N GLY A 90 -2.10 4.81 2.51
CA GLY A 90 -2.20 5.49 3.79
C GLY A 90 -1.43 6.79 3.81
N GLY A 91 -1.90 7.76 4.58
CA GLY A 91 -1.20 9.03 4.75
C GLY A 91 -1.99 10.01 5.61
N PRO A 92 -1.28 10.96 6.26
CA PRO A 92 -1.90 11.86 7.23
C PRO A 92 -2.74 12.99 6.62
N ILE A 93 -2.62 13.23 5.31
CA ILE A 93 -3.35 14.32 4.65
C ILE A 93 -4.49 13.85 3.76
N ILE A 94 -4.77 12.55 3.71
CA ILE A 94 -5.85 12.01 2.86
C ILE A 94 -7.20 12.50 3.38
N THR A 95 -7.94 13.21 2.53
CA THR A 95 -9.28 13.70 2.86
C THR A 95 -10.34 12.65 2.49
N PRO A 96 -11.60 12.77 3.00
CA PRO A 96 -12.67 11.89 2.55
C PRO A 96 -12.91 11.91 1.05
N GLY A 97 -12.73 13.08 0.40
CA GLY A 97 -12.84 13.18 -1.06
C GLY A 97 -11.75 12.43 -1.78
N ASP A 98 -10.52 12.54 -1.28
CA ASP A 98 -9.37 11.80 -1.82
C ASP A 98 -9.56 10.30 -1.63
N GLU A 99 -10.08 9.88 -0.48
CA GLU A 99 -10.37 8.47 -0.21
C GLU A 99 -11.33 7.90 -1.25
N ARG A 100 -12.40 8.64 -1.55
CA ARG A 100 -13.36 8.22 -2.59
C ARG A 100 -12.71 8.11 -3.96
N ALA A 101 -11.90 9.09 -4.32
CA ALA A 101 -11.19 9.10 -5.60
C ALA A 101 -10.25 7.90 -5.72
N LEU A 102 -9.49 7.61 -4.68
CA LEU A 102 -8.57 6.47 -4.66
C LEU A 102 -9.32 5.15 -4.81
N LYS A 103 -10.42 4.97 -4.10
CA LYS A 103 -11.23 3.77 -4.22
C LYS A 103 -11.82 3.60 -5.62
N GLU A 104 -12.22 4.70 -6.26
CA GLU A 104 -12.70 4.68 -7.64
C GLU A 104 -11.63 4.27 -8.63
N MET A 105 -10.36 4.52 -8.32
CA MET A 105 -9.22 4.08 -9.13
C MET A 105 -8.93 2.60 -8.97
N GLY A 106 -9.52 1.91 -7.98
CA GLY A 106 -9.31 0.51 -7.72
C GLY A 106 -8.48 0.20 -6.48
N VAL A 107 -8.15 1.20 -5.67
CA VAL A 107 -7.45 1.00 -4.40
C VAL A 107 -8.39 0.26 -3.44
N ALA A 108 -7.89 -0.83 -2.84
CA ALA A 108 -8.72 -1.72 -2.01
C ALA A 108 -9.09 -1.12 -0.66
N ALA A 109 -8.19 -0.35 -0.06
CA ALA A 109 -8.41 0.27 1.24
C ALA A 109 -7.57 1.55 1.36
N VAL A 110 -8.12 2.53 2.08
CA VAL A 110 -7.46 3.82 2.30
C VAL A 110 -7.46 4.12 3.80
N PHE A 111 -6.31 4.54 4.31
CA PHE A 111 -6.12 4.84 5.73
C PHE A 111 -5.71 6.30 5.92
N GLY A 112 -6.65 7.12 6.33
CA GLY A 112 -6.43 8.54 6.58
C GLY A 112 -5.81 8.80 7.97
N PRO A 113 -5.80 10.08 8.39
CA PRO A 113 -5.09 10.50 9.60
C PRO A 113 -5.59 9.90 10.92
N SER A 114 -6.82 9.42 10.98
CA SER A 114 -7.37 8.81 12.19
C SER A 114 -7.30 7.30 12.22
N SER A 115 -6.67 6.67 11.23
CA SER A 115 -6.57 5.21 11.15
C SER A 115 -5.58 4.67 12.18
N THR A 116 -5.90 3.50 12.73
CA THR A 116 -5.03 2.81 13.69
C THR A 116 -4.27 1.68 13.01
N THR A 117 -3.12 1.29 13.59
CA THR A 117 -2.37 0.14 13.08
C THR A 117 -3.18 -1.15 13.17
N GLY A 118 -4.02 -1.29 14.21
CA GLY A 118 -4.93 -2.43 14.34
C GLY A 118 -5.91 -2.55 13.19
N ALA A 119 -6.48 -1.42 12.76
CA ALA A 119 -7.39 -1.39 11.62
C ALA A 119 -6.68 -1.79 10.33
N ILE A 120 -5.44 -1.36 10.14
CA ILE A 120 -4.64 -1.70 8.96
C ILE A 120 -4.36 -3.21 8.94
N ILE A 121 -3.94 -3.78 10.06
CA ILE A 121 -3.67 -5.22 10.17
C ILE A 121 -4.92 -6.03 9.83
N GLU A 122 -6.06 -5.64 10.40
CA GLU A 122 -7.33 -6.32 10.17
C GLU A 122 -7.72 -6.30 8.69
N GLU A 123 -7.60 -5.13 8.06
CA GLU A 123 -7.97 -4.98 6.65
C GLU A 123 -7.05 -5.77 5.72
N VAL A 124 -5.73 -5.73 5.96
CA VAL A 124 -4.77 -6.50 5.16
C VAL A 124 -5.06 -7.99 5.28
N SER A 125 -5.32 -8.48 6.49
CA SER A 125 -5.65 -9.89 6.72
C SER A 125 -6.89 -10.30 5.94
N LYS A 126 -7.92 -9.45 5.96
CA LYS A 126 -9.18 -9.69 5.27
C LYS A 126 -9.00 -9.72 3.74
N LEU A 127 -8.24 -8.78 3.20
CA LEU A 127 -8.00 -8.71 1.75
C LEU A 127 -7.33 -9.98 1.21
N VAL A 128 -6.36 -10.51 1.93
CA VAL A 128 -5.65 -11.73 1.51
C VAL A 128 -6.54 -12.96 1.62
N VAL A 129 -7.34 -13.09 2.67
CA VAL A 129 -8.30 -14.18 2.82
C VAL A 129 -9.32 -14.16 1.67
N ASP A 130 -9.81 -12.99 1.31
CA ASP A 130 -10.77 -12.85 0.20
C ASP A 130 -10.16 -13.25 -1.14
N GLN A 131 -8.86 -12.99 -1.35
CA GLN A 131 -8.15 -13.41 -2.57
C GLN A 131 -8.00 -14.94 -2.68
N GLU A 132 -7.84 -15.61 -1.55
CA GLU A 132 -7.65 -17.06 -1.52
C GLU A 132 -8.92 -17.85 -1.81
N ARG A 133 -10.06 -17.18 -1.84
CA ARG A 133 -11.32 -17.79 -2.19
C ARG A 133 -11.51 -17.79 -3.70
#